data_b32ca928edc0ee98883dcabc24c13977
#
_entry.id   b32ca928edc0ee98883dcabc24c13977
#
_cell.length_a   1.000
_cell.length_b   1.000
_cell.length_c   1.000
_cell.angle_alpha   90.00
_cell.angle_beta   90.00
_cell.angle_gamma   90.00
#
_symmetry.space_group_name_H-M   'P 1'
#
loop_
_entity.id
_entity.type
_entity.pdbx_description
1 polymer ?
#
loop_
_entity_poly.entity_id
_entity_poly.type
_entity_poly.pdbx_seq_one_letter_code
_entity_poly.pdbx_strand_id
1 'polypeptide(L)'
;MRAACSYRALMQTYTIGQAARLLGVSPDTVRRWADAGRIPTSRDETGKRLIGGSDLAAYSVALAAEANEGEETAYTTARNAFPGIITAVKLGDVAAQVEIQAGPHRLVSLLTREAVEELGLAVGMEAVARVKATNVHIDRA
;
A
#
# COMPACT_ATOMS: atom_id res chain seq x y z
N MET A 1 7.31 -4.34 -29.11
CA MET A 1 7.87 -3.84 -27.83
C MET A 1 6.91 -3.94 -26.62
N ARG A 2 5.62 -3.82 -26.80
CA ARG A 2 4.63 -3.99 -25.71
C ARG A 2 4.43 -5.42 -25.23
N ALA A 3 4.59 -6.43 -26.08
CA ALA A 3 4.40 -7.85 -25.74
C ALA A 3 5.51 -8.44 -24.81
N ALA A 4 6.74 -7.98 -24.93
CA ALA A 4 7.86 -8.51 -24.14
C ALA A 4 7.80 -8.08 -22.66
N CYS A 5 7.26 -6.89 -22.36
CA CYS A 5 7.12 -6.39 -21.00
C CYS A 5 6.01 -7.14 -20.23
N SER A 6 4.91 -7.43 -20.92
CA SER A 6 3.78 -8.20 -20.37
C SER A 6 4.14 -9.65 -20.09
N TYR A 7 4.92 -10.28 -20.97
CA TYR A 7 5.34 -11.68 -20.82
C TYR A 7 6.32 -11.89 -19.64
N ARG A 8 7.21 -10.92 -19.40
CA ARG A 8 8.16 -10.99 -18.29
C ARG A 8 7.49 -10.81 -16.93
N ALA A 9 6.46 -10.01 -16.85
CA ALA A 9 5.64 -9.83 -15.64
C ALA A 9 4.84 -11.09 -15.29
N LEU A 10 4.36 -11.83 -16.30
CA LEU A 10 3.63 -13.10 -16.14
C LEU A 10 4.53 -14.25 -15.64
N MET A 11 5.84 -14.16 -15.85
CA MET A 11 6.83 -15.16 -15.44
C MET A 11 7.49 -14.87 -14.09
N GLN A 12 7.20 -13.72 -13.48
CA GLN A 12 7.78 -13.38 -12.19
C GLN A 12 7.13 -14.20 -11.08
N THR A 13 7.95 -14.79 -10.23
CA THR A 13 7.52 -15.58 -9.08
C THR A 13 8.11 -15.02 -7.80
N TYR A 14 7.43 -15.28 -6.69
CA TYR A 14 7.83 -14.83 -5.36
C TYR A 14 7.88 -15.99 -4.39
N THR A 15 8.86 -15.97 -3.50
CA THR A 15 8.89 -16.88 -2.35
C THR A 15 7.83 -16.48 -1.32
N ILE A 16 7.51 -17.37 -0.40
CA ILE A 16 6.60 -17.07 0.71
C ILE A 16 7.04 -15.82 1.48
N GLY A 17 8.33 -15.69 1.78
CA GLY A 17 8.87 -14.54 2.49
C GLY A 17 8.76 -13.23 1.72
N GLN A 18 9.03 -13.26 0.42
CA GLN A 18 8.86 -12.09 -0.45
C GLN A 18 7.40 -11.66 -0.57
N ALA A 19 6.49 -12.62 -0.75
CA ALA A 19 5.05 -12.36 -0.78
C ALA A 19 4.55 -11.76 0.53
N ALA A 20 4.98 -12.30 1.66
CA ALA A 20 4.63 -11.78 2.98
C ALA A 20 5.04 -10.32 3.16
N ARG A 21 6.25 -9.97 2.74
CA ARG A 21 6.74 -8.59 2.78
C ARG A 21 5.91 -7.66 1.90
N LEU A 22 5.57 -8.09 0.68
CA LEU A 22 4.76 -7.28 -0.25
C LEU A 22 3.33 -7.10 0.24
N LEU A 23 2.76 -8.10 0.90
CA LEU A 23 1.39 -8.05 1.45
C LEU A 23 1.33 -7.42 2.85
N GLY A 24 2.47 -7.16 3.49
CA GLY A 24 2.52 -6.59 4.83
C GLY A 24 2.03 -7.54 5.93
N VAL A 25 2.24 -8.84 5.77
CA VAL A 25 1.85 -9.89 6.71
C VAL A 25 3.01 -10.80 7.05
N SER A 26 2.84 -11.69 8.05
CA SER A 26 3.87 -12.67 8.40
C SER A 26 3.96 -13.80 7.35
N PRO A 27 5.15 -14.44 7.19
CA PRO A 27 5.29 -15.61 6.34
C PRO A 27 4.35 -16.76 6.72
N ASP A 28 4.06 -16.94 7.99
CA ASP A 28 3.13 -17.97 8.48
C ASP A 28 1.69 -17.71 8.02
N THR A 29 1.29 -16.44 7.94
CA THR A 29 -0.01 -16.06 7.39
C THR A 29 -0.12 -16.45 5.91
N VAL A 30 0.91 -16.17 5.12
CA VAL A 30 0.94 -16.58 3.70
C VAL A 30 0.93 -18.09 3.54
N ARG A 31 1.67 -18.83 4.38
CA ARG A 31 1.66 -20.29 4.39
C ARG A 31 0.25 -20.84 4.65
N ARG A 32 -0.46 -20.31 5.65
CA ARG A 32 -1.85 -20.70 5.96
C ARG A 32 -2.77 -20.45 4.77
N TRP A 33 -2.66 -19.33 4.10
CA TRP A 33 -3.46 -19.04 2.91
C TRP A 33 -3.16 -19.98 1.75
N ALA A 34 -1.89 -20.31 1.54
CA ALA A 34 -1.46 -21.28 0.54
C ALA A 34 -1.98 -22.69 0.87
N ASP A 35 -1.88 -23.11 2.12
CA ASP A 35 -2.36 -24.42 2.58
C ASP A 35 -3.88 -24.55 2.51
N ALA A 36 -4.59 -23.45 2.72
CA ALA A 36 -6.05 -23.37 2.57
C ALA A 36 -6.53 -23.24 1.11
N GLY A 37 -5.60 -23.18 0.15
CA GLY A 37 -5.93 -23.01 -1.28
C GLY A 37 -6.44 -21.61 -1.65
N ARG A 38 -6.27 -20.62 -0.78
CA ARG A 38 -6.69 -19.23 -1.04
C ARG A 38 -5.80 -18.53 -2.06
N ILE A 39 -4.55 -18.91 -2.15
CA ILE A 39 -3.59 -18.39 -3.12
C ILE A 39 -2.91 -19.56 -3.83
N PRO A 40 -2.88 -19.60 -5.18
CA PRO A 40 -2.22 -20.66 -5.92
C PRO A 40 -0.71 -20.64 -5.69
N THR A 41 -0.13 -21.81 -5.55
CA THR A 41 1.32 -21.97 -5.40
C THR A 41 1.86 -23.06 -6.32
N SER A 42 3.12 -22.95 -6.66
CA SER A 42 3.90 -24.00 -7.35
C SER A 42 5.15 -24.32 -6.53
N ARG A 43 5.90 -25.32 -6.95
CA ARG A 43 7.21 -25.64 -6.37
C ARG A 43 8.28 -25.60 -7.44
N ASP A 44 9.44 -25.09 -7.09
CA ASP A 44 10.62 -25.13 -7.94
C ASP A 44 11.29 -26.52 -7.91
N GLU A 45 12.38 -26.66 -8.63
CA GLU A 45 13.15 -27.91 -8.72
C GLU A 45 13.72 -28.38 -7.37
N THR A 46 13.88 -27.44 -6.42
CA THR A 46 14.36 -27.70 -5.06
C THR A 46 13.22 -28.01 -4.07
N GLY A 47 11.97 -27.96 -4.53
CA GLY A 47 10.78 -28.14 -3.69
C GLY A 47 10.33 -26.89 -2.96
N LYS A 48 10.95 -25.74 -3.21
CA LYS A 48 10.59 -24.47 -2.61
C LYS A 48 9.27 -23.93 -3.17
N ARG A 49 8.37 -23.52 -2.29
CA ARG A 49 7.07 -23.00 -2.68
C ARG A 49 7.18 -21.59 -3.27
N LEU A 50 6.55 -21.39 -4.43
CA LEU A 50 6.54 -20.13 -5.17
C LEU A 50 5.10 -19.68 -5.45
N ILE A 51 4.91 -18.37 -5.54
CA ILE A 51 3.65 -17.72 -5.91
C ILE A 51 3.89 -16.93 -7.19
N GLY A 52 3.05 -17.14 -8.20
CA GLY A 52 3.10 -16.36 -9.43
C GLY A 52 2.76 -14.88 -9.18
N GLY A 53 3.44 -13.99 -9.88
CA GLY A 53 3.25 -12.54 -9.70
C GLY A 53 1.83 -12.07 -9.99
N SER A 54 1.19 -12.62 -11.00
CA SER A 54 -0.22 -12.31 -11.33
C SER A 54 -1.19 -12.82 -10.25
N ASP A 55 -0.94 -13.99 -9.69
CA ASP A 55 -1.77 -14.54 -8.60
C ASP A 55 -1.60 -13.72 -7.32
N LEU A 56 -0.38 -13.32 -7.02
CA LEU A 56 -0.09 -12.44 -5.88
C LEU A 56 -0.77 -11.08 -6.03
N ALA A 57 -0.71 -10.49 -7.23
CA ALA A 57 -1.37 -9.21 -7.53
C ALA A 57 -2.89 -9.31 -7.37
N ALA A 58 -3.52 -10.33 -7.93
CA ALA A 58 -4.96 -10.55 -7.79
C ALA A 58 -5.37 -10.77 -6.33
N TYR A 59 -4.60 -11.55 -5.58
CA TYR A 59 -4.88 -11.79 -4.17
C TYR A 59 -4.73 -10.52 -3.32
N SER A 60 -3.73 -9.68 -3.62
CA SER A 60 -3.53 -8.41 -2.91
C SER A 60 -4.72 -7.46 -3.09
N VAL A 61 -5.28 -7.39 -4.29
CA VAL A 61 -6.48 -6.58 -4.56
C VAL A 61 -7.69 -7.12 -3.79
N ALA A 62 -7.92 -8.43 -3.82
CA ALA A 62 -9.03 -9.05 -3.09
C ALA A 62 -8.90 -8.85 -1.56
N LEU A 63 -7.70 -9.00 -1.01
CA LEU A 63 -7.43 -8.79 0.40
C LEU A 63 -7.69 -7.33 0.82
N ALA A 64 -7.29 -6.37 0.00
CA ALA A 64 -7.54 -4.95 0.26
C ALA A 64 -9.04 -4.62 0.19
N ALA A 65 -9.78 -5.21 -0.73
CA ALA A 65 -11.24 -5.05 -0.82
C ALA A 65 -11.95 -5.57 0.43
N GLU A 66 -11.55 -6.72 0.95
CA GLU A 66 -12.10 -7.26 2.22
C GLU A 66 -11.84 -6.32 3.40
N ALA A 67 -10.63 -5.72 3.47
CA ALA A 67 -10.26 -4.81 4.54
C ALA A 67 -10.99 -3.46 4.50
N ASN A 68 -11.42 -3.01 3.32
CA ASN A 68 -12.04 -1.72 3.09
C ASN A 68 -13.56 -1.79 2.90
N GLU A 69 -14.18 -2.92 3.22
CA GLU A 69 -15.64 -3.05 3.22
C GLU A 69 -16.28 -2.07 4.22
N GLY A 70 -17.04 -1.11 3.70
CA GLY A 70 -17.73 -0.10 4.51
C GLY A 70 -17.06 1.27 4.60
N GLU A 71 -15.92 1.50 3.97
CA GLU A 71 -15.36 2.85 3.85
C GLU A 71 -16.22 3.73 2.92
N GLU A 72 -16.63 4.89 3.42
CA GLU A 72 -17.36 5.88 2.60
C GLU A 72 -16.46 6.41 1.49
N THR A 73 -17.01 6.43 0.28
CA THR A 73 -16.34 7.04 -0.87
C THR A 73 -16.30 8.55 -0.70
N ALA A 74 -15.13 9.12 -0.47
CA ALA A 74 -14.99 10.58 -0.37
C ALA A 74 -15.23 11.25 -1.73
N TYR A 75 -15.90 12.39 -1.72
CA TYR A 75 -16.09 13.25 -2.90
C TYR A 75 -14.78 13.95 -3.25
N THR A 76 -13.89 13.25 -3.95
CA THR A 76 -12.56 13.76 -4.32
C THR A 76 -12.13 13.22 -5.68
N THR A 77 -11.32 14.00 -6.39
CA THR A 77 -10.67 13.54 -7.62
C THR A 77 -9.35 12.81 -7.36
N ALA A 78 -8.85 12.83 -6.13
CA ALA A 78 -7.66 12.07 -5.75
C ALA A 78 -7.97 10.56 -5.78
N ARG A 79 -7.10 9.79 -6.41
CA ARG A 79 -7.25 8.32 -6.56
C ARG A 79 -6.45 7.52 -5.54
N ASN A 80 -5.56 8.19 -4.80
CA ASN A 80 -4.71 7.57 -3.80
C ASN A 80 -5.08 8.09 -2.43
N ALA A 81 -5.40 7.19 -1.50
CA ALA A 81 -5.76 7.51 -0.13
C ALA A 81 -5.00 6.59 0.83
N PHE A 82 -4.39 7.18 1.85
CA PHE A 82 -3.59 6.48 2.84
C PHE A 82 -4.10 6.87 4.24
N PRO A 83 -5.02 6.09 4.83
CA PRO A 83 -5.43 6.31 6.21
C PRO A 83 -4.28 6.00 7.17
N GLY A 84 -4.12 6.83 8.17
CA GLY A 84 -3.05 6.68 9.14
C GLY A 84 -3.19 7.59 10.35
N ILE A 85 -2.14 7.67 11.13
CA ILE A 85 -2.06 8.52 12.32
C ILE A 85 -1.04 9.64 12.11
N ILE A 86 -1.38 10.86 12.53
CA ILE A 86 -0.45 11.99 12.51
C ILE A 86 0.63 11.76 13.57
N THR A 87 1.88 11.77 13.14
CA THR A 87 3.07 11.54 13.99
C THR A 87 3.88 12.79 14.27
N ALA A 88 3.78 13.80 13.42
CA ALA A 88 4.46 15.08 13.61
C ALA A 88 3.72 16.23 12.95
N VAL A 89 3.73 17.38 13.59
CA VAL A 89 3.24 18.65 13.05
C VAL A 89 4.31 19.71 13.33
N LYS A 90 4.89 20.29 12.29
CA LYS A 90 5.87 21.38 12.38
C LYS A 90 5.26 22.63 11.80
N LEU A 91 5.02 23.62 12.65
CA LEU A 91 4.42 24.90 12.26
C LEU A 91 5.51 25.94 11.99
N GLY A 92 5.50 26.51 10.79
CA GLY A 92 6.19 27.75 10.45
C GLY A 92 5.21 28.91 10.44
N ASP A 93 5.68 30.10 10.09
CA ASP A 93 4.82 31.31 10.07
C ASP A 93 3.73 31.26 9.00
N VAL A 94 4.02 30.68 7.84
CA VAL A 94 3.12 30.56 6.69
C VAL A 94 2.85 29.12 6.30
N ALA A 95 3.86 28.28 6.34
CA ALA A 95 3.81 26.88 5.95
C ALA A 95 3.90 25.96 7.17
N ALA A 96 3.43 24.73 7.00
CA ALA A 96 3.52 23.68 8.00
C ALA A 96 3.85 22.35 7.33
N GLN A 97 4.54 21.48 8.04
CA GLN A 97 4.80 20.11 7.62
C GLN A 97 4.04 19.16 8.54
N VAL A 98 3.24 18.27 7.96
CA VAL A 98 2.51 17.22 8.67
C VAL A 98 3.02 15.86 8.20
N GLU A 99 3.33 15.00 9.14
CA GLU A 99 3.72 13.62 8.87
C GLU A 99 2.64 12.65 9.33
N ILE A 100 2.34 11.67 8.49
CA ILE A 100 1.37 10.62 8.75
C ILE A 100 2.06 9.27 8.61
N GLN A 101 1.86 8.38 9.56
CA GLN A 101 2.24 6.98 9.45
C GLN A 101 1.02 6.17 8.99
N ALA A 102 1.06 5.66 7.77
CA ALA A 102 0.02 4.82 7.18
C ALA A 102 0.56 3.38 7.03
N GLY A 103 0.25 2.52 7.99
CA GLY A 103 0.89 1.21 8.09
C GLY A 103 2.42 1.36 8.18
N PRO A 104 3.21 0.68 7.34
CA PRO A 104 4.67 0.83 7.34
C PRO A 104 5.17 2.05 6.56
N HIS A 105 4.27 2.87 6.00
CA HIS A 105 4.63 3.98 5.12
C HIS A 105 4.52 5.32 5.82
N ARG A 106 5.60 6.11 5.76
CA ARG A 106 5.64 7.49 6.21
C ARG A 106 5.28 8.41 5.05
N LEU A 107 4.25 9.23 5.21
CA LEU A 107 3.89 10.28 4.25
C LEU A 107 4.15 11.65 4.86
N VAL A 108 4.67 12.54 4.05
CA VAL A 108 4.96 13.92 4.43
C VAL A 108 4.15 14.85 3.55
N SER A 109 3.43 15.77 4.17
CA SER A 109 2.65 16.80 3.49
C SER A 109 3.15 18.19 3.88
N LEU A 110 3.31 19.05 2.89
CA LEU A 110 3.56 20.46 3.09
C LEU A 110 2.26 21.22 2.87
N LEU A 111 1.79 21.89 3.91
CA LEU A 111 0.52 22.60 3.96
C LEU A 111 0.75 24.06 4.31
N THR A 112 -0.30 24.89 4.18
CA THR A 112 -0.30 26.19 4.82
C THR A 112 -0.54 26.02 6.33
N ARG A 113 0.02 26.91 7.13
CA ARG A 113 -0.27 26.97 8.57
C ARG A 113 -1.77 27.12 8.82
N GLU A 114 -2.41 27.99 8.07
CA GLU A 114 -3.86 28.23 8.14
C GLU A 114 -4.66 26.92 7.98
N ALA A 115 -4.32 26.09 6.98
CA ALA A 115 -5.00 24.82 6.76
C ALA A 115 -4.85 23.85 7.94
N VAL A 116 -3.68 23.78 8.55
CA VAL A 116 -3.43 22.96 9.75
C VAL A 116 -4.29 23.46 10.93
N GLU A 117 -4.37 24.76 11.12
CA GLU A 117 -5.16 25.36 12.20
C GLU A 117 -6.68 25.19 11.97
N GLU A 118 -7.17 25.41 10.74
CA GLU A 118 -8.59 25.20 10.40
C GLU A 118 -9.05 23.77 10.57
N LEU A 119 -8.22 22.80 10.17
CA LEU A 119 -8.50 21.37 10.34
C LEU A 119 -8.21 20.86 11.75
N GLY A 120 -7.55 21.66 12.58
CA GLY A 120 -7.17 21.28 13.93
C GLY A 120 -6.22 20.08 13.99
N LEU A 121 -5.32 19.95 13.02
CA LEU A 121 -4.43 18.79 12.91
C LEU A 121 -3.43 18.74 14.06
N ALA A 122 -3.36 17.62 14.75
CA ALA A 122 -2.48 17.39 15.88
C ALA A 122 -1.94 15.97 15.90
N VAL A 123 -0.78 15.77 16.52
CA VAL A 123 -0.19 14.45 16.74
C VAL A 123 -1.17 13.53 17.47
N GLY A 124 -1.30 12.31 17.00
CA GLY A 124 -2.21 11.30 17.56
C GLY A 124 -3.60 11.25 16.92
N MET A 125 -3.92 12.20 16.04
CA MET A 125 -5.18 12.17 15.30
C MET A 125 -5.13 11.21 14.12
N GLU A 126 -6.23 10.54 13.87
CA GLU A 126 -6.44 9.82 12.61
C GLU A 126 -6.64 10.80 11.47
N ALA A 127 -6.01 10.55 10.34
CA ALA A 127 -6.15 11.36 9.14
C ALA A 127 -5.92 10.51 7.89
N VAL A 128 -6.38 11.00 6.75
CA VAL A 128 -6.19 10.35 5.46
C VAL A 128 -5.34 11.25 4.57
N ALA A 129 -4.16 10.78 4.18
CA ALA A 129 -3.35 11.44 3.16
C ALA A 129 -3.88 11.07 1.78
N ARG A 130 -4.18 12.08 0.97
CA ARG A 130 -4.66 11.88 -0.41
C ARG A 130 -3.69 12.48 -1.40
N VAL A 131 -3.44 11.74 -2.49
CA VAL A 131 -2.53 12.16 -3.54
C VAL A 131 -3.22 12.01 -4.89
N LYS A 132 -3.25 13.08 -5.69
CA LYS A 132 -3.73 12.99 -7.07
C LYS A 132 -2.86 12.04 -7.89
N ALA A 133 -3.48 11.29 -8.79
CA ALA A 133 -2.78 10.34 -9.66
C ALA A 133 -1.65 11.00 -10.45
N THR A 134 -1.81 12.27 -10.83
CA THR A 134 -0.80 13.06 -11.55
C THR A 134 0.47 13.36 -10.74
N ASN A 135 0.42 13.22 -9.42
CA ASN A 135 1.54 13.51 -8.52
C ASN A 135 2.23 12.25 -7.99
N VAL A 136 1.83 11.08 -8.46
CA VAL A 136 2.43 9.80 -8.08
C VAL A 136 3.46 9.40 -9.13
N HIS A 137 4.69 9.16 -8.68
CA HIS A 137 5.77 8.65 -9.51
C HIS A 137 5.92 7.15 -9.28
N ILE A 138 6.28 6.42 -10.33
CA ILE A 138 6.50 4.97 -10.27
C ILE A 138 7.93 4.66 -10.65
N ASP A 139 8.64 4.06 -9.72
CA ASP A 139 9.97 3.52 -9.95
C ASP A 139 9.92 2.00 -10.04
N ARG A 140 10.75 1.43 -10.88
CA ARG A 140 10.87 -0.02 -10.97
C ARG A 140 11.73 -0.54 -9.81
N ALA A 141 11.20 -1.48 -9.08
CA ALA A 141 11.94 -2.23 -8.05
C ALA A 141 12.86 -3.28 -8.68
#